data_71145df84209635d4e3825047aa6e226
#
_entry.id   71145df84209635d4e3825047aa6e226
#
_cell.length_a   1.000
_cell.length_b   1.000
_cell.length_c   1.000
_cell.angle_alpha   90.00
_cell.angle_beta   90.00
_cell.angle_gamma   90.00
#
_symmetry.space_group_name_H-M   'P 1'
#
loop_
_entity.id
_entity.type
_entity.pdbx_description
1 polymer ?
#
loop_
_entity_poly.entity_id
_entity_poly.type
_entity_poly.pdbx_seq_one_letter_code
_entity_poly.pdbx_strand_id
1 'polypeptide(L)'
;RTLTKNAHDFVTGKVDEALTGICRDASTARMLMRSGDNLIGSMVAVAMLQGTAQLFTDMLATLPADHVLPANCMQAFAPPVQEELSVCNTMRGEYRFMTGGMSRSMQNERDKSWLRAVNYWLVYNQEKTEAGSAETFARWCSKDVASMLRDDIAIRPALLPVAESTPWSMKCVDNATGCILTNIAAPAYSDYQLR
;
A
#
# COMPACT_ATOMS: atom_id res chain seq x y z
N ARG A 1 -6.69 10.47 -16.95
CA ARG A 1 -7.33 11.66 -17.60
C ARG A 1 -6.60 12.97 -17.33
N THR A 2 -6.05 13.19 -16.15
CA THR A 2 -5.40 14.44 -15.76
C THR A 2 -4.07 14.67 -16.49
N LEU A 3 -3.17 13.68 -16.56
CA LEU A 3 -1.88 13.81 -17.27
C LEU A 3 -2.05 14.18 -18.74
N THR A 4 -2.95 13.51 -19.46
CA THR A 4 -3.25 13.80 -20.87
C THR A 4 -3.80 15.21 -21.05
N LYS A 5 -4.66 15.67 -20.12
CA LYS A 5 -5.18 17.03 -20.17
C LYS A 5 -4.07 18.05 -19.98
N ASN A 6 -3.21 17.87 -18.98
CA ASN A 6 -2.10 18.77 -18.70
C ASN A 6 -1.11 18.81 -19.88
N ALA A 7 -0.80 17.67 -20.50
CA ALA A 7 0.02 17.62 -21.72
C ALA A 7 -0.63 18.40 -22.87
N HIS A 8 -1.93 18.21 -23.11
CA HIS A 8 -2.67 18.93 -24.14
C HIS A 8 -2.69 20.45 -23.89
N ASP A 9 -2.97 20.87 -22.64
CA ASP A 9 -3.00 22.29 -22.28
C ASP A 9 -1.61 22.92 -22.53
N PHE A 10 -0.52 22.21 -22.23
CA PHE A 10 0.84 22.64 -22.45
C PHE A 10 1.13 22.87 -23.94
N VAL A 11 0.87 21.89 -24.81
CA VAL A 11 1.15 22.00 -26.26
C VAL A 11 0.24 22.97 -26.98
N THR A 12 -0.90 23.33 -26.38
CA THR A 12 -1.81 24.36 -26.90
C THR A 12 -1.48 25.76 -26.37
N GLY A 13 -0.35 25.95 -25.68
CA GLY A 13 0.14 27.23 -25.18
C GLY A 13 -0.40 27.69 -23.83
N LYS A 14 -1.18 26.86 -23.14
CA LYS A 14 -1.68 27.14 -21.78
C LYS A 14 -0.68 26.65 -20.73
N VAL A 15 0.54 27.17 -20.80
CA VAL A 15 1.69 26.68 -20.04
C VAL A 15 1.46 26.73 -18.53
N ASP A 16 1.05 27.86 -17.99
CA ASP A 16 0.86 28.05 -16.55
C ASP A 16 -0.29 27.18 -15.98
N GLU A 17 -1.36 27.02 -16.75
CA GLU A 17 -2.48 26.12 -16.38
C GLU A 17 -2.01 24.66 -16.33
N ALA A 18 -1.22 24.24 -17.32
CA ALA A 18 -0.66 22.90 -17.41
C ALA A 18 0.29 22.60 -16.25
N LEU A 19 1.22 23.52 -15.96
CA LEU A 19 2.17 23.40 -14.85
C LEU A 19 1.45 23.36 -13.50
N THR A 20 0.47 24.25 -13.29
CA THR A 20 -0.36 24.25 -12.07
C THR A 20 -1.12 22.93 -11.91
N GLY A 21 -1.67 22.41 -13.01
CA GLY A 21 -2.38 21.13 -13.03
C GLY A 21 -1.50 19.95 -12.64
N ILE A 22 -0.30 19.88 -13.25
CA ILE A 22 0.65 18.79 -12.98
C ILE A 22 1.17 18.83 -11.55
N CYS A 23 1.47 20.01 -11.01
CA CYS A 23 1.94 20.18 -9.65
C CYS A 23 0.83 19.80 -8.62
N ARG A 24 -0.44 20.07 -8.94
CA ARG A 24 -1.57 19.62 -8.15
C ARG A 24 -1.71 18.08 -8.19
N ASP A 25 -1.52 17.45 -9.35
CA ASP A 25 -1.58 15.99 -9.49
C ASP A 25 -0.46 15.32 -8.69
N ALA A 26 0.77 15.87 -8.72
CA ALA A 26 1.88 15.41 -7.88
C ALA A 26 1.56 15.53 -6.38
N SER A 27 1.01 16.66 -5.95
CA SER A 27 0.59 16.86 -4.55
C SER A 27 -0.49 15.86 -4.12
N THR A 28 -1.43 15.54 -5.03
CA THR A 28 -2.47 14.54 -4.78
C THR A 28 -1.86 13.14 -4.62
N ALA A 29 -0.91 12.75 -5.49
CA ALA A 29 -0.20 11.49 -5.38
C ALA A 29 0.54 11.38 -4.03
N ARG A 30 1.26 12.42 -3.62
CA ARG A 30 1.95 12.47 -2.33
C ARG A 30 0.99 12.35 -1.14
N MET A 31 -0.17 12.99 -1.21
CA MET A 31 -1.20 12.85 -0.18
C MET A 31 -1.71 11.41 -0.09
N LEU A 32 -1.92 10.73 -1.22
CA LEU A 32 -2.29 9.31 -1.24
C LEU A 32 -1.20 8.41 -0.68
N MET A 33 0.08 8.70 -0.93
CA MET A 33 1.20 7.97 -0.32
C MET A 33 1.21 8.11 1.21
N ARG A 34 0.88 9.28 1.74
CA ARG A 34 0.81 9.51 3.19
C ARG A 34 -0.39 8.81 3.85
N SER A 35 -1.51 8.67 3.14
CA SER A 35 -2.71 8.04 3.70
C SER A 35 -2.46 6.58 4.09
N GLY A 36 -1.66 5.86 3.30
CA GLY A 36 -1.29 4.47 3.59
C GLY A 36 -2.49 3.54 3.74
N ASP A 37 -3.59 3.81 3.01
CA ASP A 37 -4.87 3.11 3.21
C ASP A 37 -4.82 1.64 2.83
N ASN A 38 -4.06 1.29 1.80
CA ASN A 38 -3.79 -0.07 1.38
C ASN A 38 -2.62 -0.12 0.37
N LEU A 39 -2.13 -1.33 0.09
CA LEU A 39 -0.99 -1.55 -0.80
C LEU A 39 -1.28 -1.08 -2.24
N ILE A 40 -2.46 -1.39 -2.77
CA ILE A 40 -2.85 -0.99 -4.13
C ILE A 40 -2.91 0.53 -4.26
N GLY A 41 -3.52 1.21 -3.29
CA GLY A 41 -3.57 2.66 -3.25
C GLY A 41 -2.18 3.30 -3.25
N SER A 42 -1.26 2.76 -2.46
CA SER A 42 0.12 3.23 -2.40
C SER A 42 0.86 2.99 -3.72
N MET A 43 0.70 1.83 -4.36
CA MET A 43 1.29 1.54 -5.68
C MET A 43 0.76 2.49 -6.77
N VAL A 44 -0.54 2.75 -6.78
CA VAL A 44 -1.17 3.71 -7.71
C VAL A 44 -0.61 5.12 -7.47
N ALA A 45 -0.47 5.53 -6.22
CA ALA A 45 0.07 6.84 -5.86
C ALA A 45 1.53 7.01 -6.35
N VAL A 46 2.38 6.00 -6.17
CA VAL A 46 3.76 5.99 -6.68
C VAL A 46 3.78 6.09 -8.21
N ALA A 47 2.98 5.28 -8.90
CA ALA A 47 2.89 5.33 -10.37
C ALA A 47 2.38 6.69 -10.88
N MET A 48 1.42 7.30 -10.19
CA MET A 48 0.94 8.65 -10.49
C MET A 48 2.06 9.68 -10.30
N LEU A 49 2.79 9.63 -9.19
CA LEU A 49 3.89 10.56 -8.92
C LEU A 49 5.00 10.43 -9.97
N GLN A 50 5.37 9.21 -10.33
CA GLN A 50 6.38 8.93 -11.37
C GLN A 50 5.96 9.49 -12.73
N GLY A 51 4.74 9.18 -13.18
CA GLY A 51 4.23 9.70 -14.46
C GLY A 51 4.11 11.23 -14.48
N THR A 52 3.74 11.83 -13.34
CA THR A 52 3.64 13.28 -13.18
C THR A 52 5.03 13.93 -13.22
N ALA A 53 6.01 13.34 -12.53
CA ALA A 53 7.40 13.85 -12.53
C ALA A 53 8.03 13.76 -13.91
N GLN A 54 7.81 12.67 -14.65
CA GLN A 54 8.31 12.53 -16.01
C GLN A 54 7.72 13.63 -16.93
N LEU A 55 6.40 13.79 -16.94
CA LEU A 55 5.75 14.81 -17.76
C LEU A 55 6.20 16.23 -17.38
N PHE A 56 6.36 16.51 -16.09
CA PHE A 56 6.86 17.78 -15.60
C PHE A 56 8.28 18.05 -16.12
N THR A 57 9.17 17.06 -16.04
CA THR A 57 10.54 17.17 -16.56
C THR A 57 10.55 17.42 -18.07
N ASP A 58 9.71 16.72 -18.83
CA ASP A 58 9.60 16.91 -20.28
C ASP A 58 9.11 18.32 -20.64
N MET A 59 8.15 18.85 -19.88
CA MET A 59 7.69 20.24 -20.05
C MET A 59 8.79 21.25 -19.74
N LEU A 60 9.51 21.07 -18.62
CA LEU A 60 10.60 21.97 -18.23
C LEU A 60 11.71 22.01 -19.25
N ALA A 61 12.02 20.89 -19.90
CA ALA A 61 13.06 20.81 -20.93
C ALA A 61 12.78 21.70 -22.16
N THR A 62 11.51 22.08 -22.36
CA THR A 62 11.10 22.93 -23.51
C THR A 62 10.88 24.40 -23.13
N LEU A 63 10.94 24.73 -21.84
CA LEU A 63 10.72 26.08 -21.36
C LEU A 63 12.03 26.88 -21.28
N PRO A 64 11.99 28.23 -21.41
CA PRO A 64 13.13 29.08 -21.12
C PRO A 64 13.64 28.91 -19.69
N ALA A 65 14.94 29.00 -19.45
CA ALA A 65 15.57 28.80 -18.16
C ALA A 65 15.09 29.78 -17.06
N ASP A 66 14.58 30.94 -17.49
CA ASP A 66 14.06 32.00 -16.63
C ASP A 66 12.54 31.92 -16.41
N HIS A 67 11.88 30.85 -16.91
CA HIS A 67 10.44 30.69 -16.72
C HIS A 67 10.09 30.53 -15.23
N VAL A 68 9.16 31.35 -14.75
CA VAL A 68 8.74 31.36 -13.35
C VAL A 68 7.72 30.24 -13.13
N LEU A 69 8.10 29.28 -12.30
CA LEU A 69 7.23 28.16 -11.97
C LEU A 69 6.11 28.56 -10.98
N PRO A 70 4.91 27.96 -11.10
CA PRO A 70 3.86 28.12 -10.11
C PRO A 70 4.35 27.74 -8.70
N ALA A 71 3.97 28.53 -7.68
CA ALA A 71 4.46 28.36 -6.32
C ALA A 71 4.20 26.96 -5.70
N ASN A 72 3.12 26.32 -6.10
CA ASN A 72 2.77 24.97 -5.64
C ASN A 72 3.70 23.87 -6.18
N CYS A 73 4.46 24.12 -7.24
CA CYS A 73 5.37 23.15 -7.84
C CYS A 73 6.58 22.84 -6.96
N MET A 74 7.11 23.84 -6.27
CA MET A 74 8.25 23.63 -5.37
C MET A 74 7.92 22.59 -4.27
N GLN A 75 6.74 22.66 -3.68
CA GLN A 75 6.31 21.73 -2.67
C GLN A 75 5.91 20.36 -3.25
N ALA A 76 5.27 20.36 -4.41
CA ALA A 76 4.82 19.14 -5.10
C ALA A 76 5.98 18.21 -5.47
N PHE A 77 7.12 18.76 -5.87
CA PHE A 77 8.33 18.03 -6.27
C PHE A 77 9.48 18.14 -5.27
N ALA A 78 9.22 18.60 -4.04
CA ALA A 78 10.21 18.53 -2.98
C ALA A 78 10.57 17.07 -2.67
N PRO A 79 11.77 16.78 -2.14
CA PRO A 79 12.14 15.43 -1.73
C PRO A 79 11.05 14.77 -0.87
N PRO A 80 10.75 13.48 -1.07
CA PRO A 80 9.73 12.80 -0.29
C PRO A 80 10.13 12.73 1.19
N VAL A 81 9.16 12.92 2.07
CA VAL A 81 9.36 12.76 3.51
C VAL A 81 9.21 11.29 3.93
N GLN A 82 9.75 10.95 5.09
CA GLN A 82 9.77 9.55 5.57
C GLN A 82 8.37 8.93 5.66
N GLU A 83 7.36 9.73 6.00
CA GLU A 83 5.97 9.27 6.08
C GLU A 83 5.41 8.84 4.72
N GLU A 84 5.83 9.48 3.63
CA GLU A 84 5.43 9.14 2.25
C GLU A 84 6.07 7.82 1.78
N LEU A 85 7.24 7.48 2.31
CA LEU A 85 7.99 6.27 2.00
C LEU A 85 7.72 5.12 2.99
N SER A 86 6.80 5.31 3.92
CA SER A 86 6.55 4.36 5.00
C SER A 86 5.75 3.14 4.54
N VAL A 87 6.44 2.03 4.28
CA VAL A 87 5.81 0.72 4.05
C VAL A 87 4.98 0.27 5.27
N CYS A 88 5.38 0.64 6.48
CA CYS A 88 4.63 0.34 7.70
C CYS A 88 3.22 0.93 7.67
N ASN A 89 3.05 2.18 7.22
CA ASN A 89 1.72 2.80 7.13
C ASN A 89 0.84 2.05 6.11
N THR A 90 1.39 1.73 4.94
CA THR A 90 0.72 0.94 3.91
C THR A 90 0.29 -0.42 4.43
N MET A 91 1.16 -1.13 5.14
CA MET A 91 0.86 -2.45 5.70
C MET A 91 -0.16 -2.41 6.84
N ARG A 92 -0.19 -1.33 7.64
CA ARG A 92 -1.27 -1.10 8.61
C ARG A 92 -2.63 -0.91 7.93
N GLY A 93 -2.63 -0.17 6.82
CA GLY A 93 -3.84 0.01 6.00
C GLY A 93 -4.31 -1.30 5.41
N GLU A 94 -3.40 -2.08 4.83
CA GLU A 94 -3.67 -3.41 4.28
C GLU A 94 -4.23 -4.37 5.34
N TYR A 95 -3.65 -4.40 6.53
CA TYR A 95 -4.16 -5.17 7.66
C TYR A 95 -5.62 -4.81 7.98
N ARG A 96 -5.94 -3.52 8.08
CA ARG A 96 -7.32 -3.05 8.35
C ARG A 96 -8.29 -3.43 7.23
N PHE A 97 -7.84 -3.32 5.99
CA PHE A 97 -8.63 -3.70 4.82
C PHE A 97 -8.93 -5.20 4.82
N MET A 98 -7.91 -6.03 5.04
CA MET A 98 -8.05 -7.49 5.09
C MET A 98 -8.92 -7.95 6.25
N THR A 99 -8.65 -7.50 7.46
CA THR A 99 -9.41 -7.93 8.65
C THR A 99 -10.85 -7.46 8.57
N GLY A 100 -11.11 -6.24 8.13
CA GLY A 100 -12.46 -5.73 7.91
C GLY A 100 -13.23 -6.46 6.82
N GLY A 101 -12.57 -6.84 5.73
CA GLY A 101 -13.15 -7.66 4.65
C GLY A 101 -13.45 -9.08 5.10
N MET A 102 -12.49 -9.70 5.78
CA MET A 102 -12.60 -11.05 6.31
C MET A 102 -13.72 -11.16 7.34
N SER A 103 -13.78 -10.24 8.30
CA SER A 103 -14.83 -10.18 9.33
C SER A 103 -16.23 -10.11 8.71
N ARG A 104 -16.44 -9.25 7.72
CA ARG A 104 -17.74 -9.14 7.01
C ARG A 104 -18.10 -10.39 6.23
N SER A 105 -17.14 -10.96 5.50
CA SER A 105 -17.34 -12.19 4.73
C SER A 105 -17.75 -13.34 5.64
N MET A 106 -17.08 -13.46 6.77
CA MET A 106 -17.30 -14.49 7.75
C MET A 106 -18.64 -14.34 8.47
N GLN A 107 -19.03 -13.14 8.79
CA GLN A 107 -20.34 -12.84 9.37
C GLN A 107 -21.48 -13.23 8.42
N ASN A 108 -21.34 -12.92 7.14
CA ASN A 108 -22.30 -13.31 6.11
C ASN A 108 -22.43 -14.84 5.98
N GLU A 109 -21.34 -15.60 6.10
CA GLU A 109 -21.40 -17.07 6.05
C GLU A 109 -22.06 -17.67 7.30
N ARG A 110 -21.80 -17.12 8.47
CA ARG A 110 -22.43 -17.54 9.73
C ARG A 110 -23.94 -17.37 9.69
N ASP A 111 -24.40 -16.26 9.13
CA ASP A 111 -25.84 -15.90 9.13
C ASP A 111 -26.68 -16.72 8.12
N LYS A 112 -26.04 -17.52 7.23
CA LYS A 112 -26.74 -18.34 6.23
C LYS A 112 -27.43 -19.58 6.80
N SER A 113 -26.89 -20.22 7.84
CA SER A 113 -27.53 -21.37 8.50
C SER A 113 -26.91 -21.66 9.86
N TRP A 114 -27.70 -22.25 10.77
CA TRP A 114 -27.24 -22.62 12.10
C TRP A 114 -26.13 -23.68 12.08
N LEU A 115 -26.15 -24.62 11.12
CA LEU A 115 -25.10 -25.65 10.96
C LEU A 115 -23.76 -24.97 10.57
N ARG A 116 -23.80 -23.98 9.74
CA ARG A 116 -22.60 -23.18 9.39
C ARG A 116 -22.10 -22.39 10.58
N ALA A 117 -23.01 -21.81 11.36
CA ALA A 117 -22.66 -21.08 12.57
C ALA A 117 -21.93 -21.98 13.58
N VAL A 118 -22.41 -23.22 13.80
CA VAL A 118 -21.78 -24.19 14.70
C VAL A 118 -20.42 -24.63 14.15
N ASN A 119 -20.33 -25.00 12.87
CA ASN A 119 -19.07 -25.39 12.26
C ASN A 119 -18.04 -24.24 12.35
N TYR A 120 -18.50 -23.03 12.09
CA TYR A 120 -17.69 -21.83 12.18
C TYR A 120 -17.13 -21.62 13.58
N TRP A 121 -17.98 -21.73 14.60
CA TRP A 121 -17.59 -21.60 15.99
C TRP A 121 -16.53 -22.64 16.42
N LEU A 122 -16.57 -23.85 15.85
CA LEU A 122 -15.61 -24.92 16.17
C LEU A 122 -14.22 -24.70 15.54
N VAL A 123 -14.13 -24.08 14.36
CA VAL A 123 -12.89 -24.07 13.56
C VAL A 123 -12.31 -22.67 13.28
N TYR A 124 -13.00 -21.61 13.73
CA TYR A 124 -12.56 -20.24 13.52
C TYR A 124 -12.65 -19.40 14.78
N ASN A 125 -11.54 -18.80 15.13
CA ASN A 125 -11.44 -17.82 16.19
C ASN A 125 -10.96 -16.50 15.60
N GLN A 126 -11.86 -15.52 15.55
CA GLN A 126 -11.60 -14.21 14.93
C GLN A 126 -10.43 -13.51 15.62
N GLU A 127 -10.41 -13.45 16.94
CA GLU A 127 -9.38 -12.76 17.72
C GLU A 127 -7.98 -13.36 17.47
N LYS A 128 -7.87 -14.70 17.46
CA LYS A 128 -6.60 -15.36 17.15
C LYS A 128 -6.16 -15.16 15.71
N THR A 129 -7.10 -15.13 14.77
CA THR A 129 -6.81 -14.88 13.35
C THR A 129 -6.32 -13.43 13.13
N GLU A 130 -6.99 -12.48 13.76
CA GLU A 130 -6.60 -11.08 13.71
C GLU A 130 -5.24 -10.86 14.38
N ALA A 131 -4.96 -11.49 15.51
CA ALA A 131 -3.67 -11.41 16.20
C ALA A 131 -2.53 -12.00 15.35
N GLY A 132 -2.72 -13.16 14.73
CA GLY A 132 -1.74 -13.77 13.84
C GLY A 132 -1.49 -12.92 12.58
N SER A 133 -2.53 -12.33 12.02
CA SER A 133 -2.41 -11.40 10.91
C SER A 133 -1.68 -10.13 11.34
N ALA A 134 -2.02 -9.55 12.49
CA ALA A 134 -1.35 -8.36 13.02
C ALA A 134 0.16 -8.59 13.20
N GLU A 135 0.56 -9.75 13.72
CA GLU A 135 1.98 -10.10 13.85
C GLU A 135 2.68 -10.13 12.49
N THR A 136 2.05 -10.70 11.47
CA THR A 136 2.58 -10.77 10.11
C THR A 136 2.80 -9.38 9.52
N PHE A 137 1.82 -8.48 9.65
CA PHE A 137 1.92 -7.12 9.14
C PHE A 137 2.84 -6.22 9.98
N ALA A 138 2.94 -6.44 11.30
CA ALA A 138 3.81 -5.67 12.17
C ALA A 138 5.31 -5.80 11.83
N ARG A 139 5.72 -6.92 11.21
CA ARG A 139 7.11 -7.13 10.77
C ARG A 139 7.58 -6.07 9.79
N TRP A 140 6.68 -5.59 8.91
CA TRP A 140 6.97 -4.51 7.98
C TRP A 140 7.24 -3.16 8.66
N CYS A 141 6.91 -3.05 9.94
CA CYS A 141 7.18 -1.88 10.77
C CYS A 141 8.50 -2.00 11.57
N SER A 142 9.27 -3.07 11.36
CA SER A 142 10.55 -3.24 12.05
C SER A 142 11.59 -2.21 11.60
N LYS A 143 12.53 -1.91 12.48
CA LYS A 143 13.64 -1.01 12.16
C LYS A 143 14.53 -1.59 11.07
N ASP A 144 14.65 -2.91 11.00
CA ASP A 144 15.47 -3.60 10.01
C ASP A 144 14.90 -3.43 8.61
N VAL A 145 13.57 -3.59 8.45
CA VAL A 145 12.88 -3.32 7.17
C VAL A 145 13.04 -1.85 6.77
N ALA A 146 12.88 -0.93 7.71
CA ALA A 146 13.05 0.49 7.43
C ALA A 146 14.50 0.86 7.02
N SER A 147 15.51 0.19 7.58
CA SER A 147 16.91 0.39 7.18
C SER A 147 17.17 -0.20 5.78
N MET A 148 16.70 -1.42 5.51
CA MET A 148 16.85 -2.05 4.18
C MET A 148 16.26 -1.19 3.07
N LEU A 149 15.06 -0.64 3.27
CA LEU A 149 14.41 0.24 2.30
C LEU A 149 15.20 1.53 2.09
N ARG A 150 15.79 2.09 3.15
CA ARG A 150 16.62 3.31 3.06
C ARG A 150 17.89 3.06 2.27
N ASP A 151 18.47 1.87 2.44
CA ASP A 151 19.75 1.49 1.82
C ASP A 151 19.55 0.84 0.44
N ASP A 152 18.32 0.90 -0.12
CA ASP A 152 17.91 0.27 -1.40
C ASP A 152 18.21 -1.24 -1.44
N ILE A 153 18.12 -1.89 -0.29
CA ILE A 153 18.34 -3.34 -0.15
C ILE A 153 17.01 -4.05 -0.35
N ALA A 154 16.96 -4.97 -1.31
CA ALA A 154 15.78 -5.79 -1.53
C ALA A 154 15.40 -6.59 -0.28
N ILE A 155 14.17 -6.41 0.20
CA ILE A 155 13.66 -7.16 1.34
C ILE A 155 13.42 -8.59 0.90
N ARG A 156 14.25 -9.51 1.41
CA ARG A 156 14.10 -10.94 1.11
C ARG A 156 13.09 -11.57 2.07
N PRO A 157 12.11 -12.34 1.57
CA PRO A 157 11.14 -13.03 2.42
C PRO A 157 11.76 -13.91 3.51
N ALA A 158 12.92 -14.52 3.22
CA ALA A 158 13.66 -15.36 4.18
C ALA A 158 14.17 -14.60 5.41
N LEU A 159 14.26 -13.27 5.35
CA LEU A 159 14.66 -12.43 6.49
C LEU A 159 13.49 -12.10 7.41
N LEU A 160 12.27 -12.36 6.96
CA LEU A 160 11.07 -12.20 7.78
C LEU A 160 10.78 -13.55 8.42
N PRO A 161 11.01 -13.75 9.74
CA PRO A 161 10.70 -15.02 10.39
C PRO A 161 9.22 -15.30 10.17
N VAL A 162 8.90 -16.28 9.33
CA VAL A 162 7.54 -16.77 9.16
C VAL A 162 7.15 -17.40 10.50
N ALA A 163 6.03 -16.98 11.07
CA ALA A 163 5.45 -17.73 12.18
C ALA A 163 5.10 -19.13 11.64
N GLU A 164 5.93 -20.11 11.96
CA GLU A 164 5.69 -21.52 11.61
C GLU A 164 4.49 -22.05 12.41
N SER A 165 3.31 -21.56 12.08
CA SER A 165 2.07 -22.19 12.52
C SER A 165 1.65 -23.18 11.45
N THR A 166 2.16 -24.42 11.54
CA THR A 166 1.58 -25.48 10.71
C THR A 166 0.09 -25.60 11.06
N PRO A 167 -0.81 -25.83 10.08
CA PRO A 167 -2.25 -25.99 10.33
C PRO A 167 -2.57 -27.07 11.39
N TRP A 168 -1.63 -27.97 11.62
CA TRP A 168 -1.70 -29.08 12.58
C TRP A 168 -1.05 -28.77 13.93
N SER A 169 -0.62 -27.53 14.17
CA SER A 169 -0.07 -27.17 15.49
C SER A 169 -1.19 -27.11 16.55
N MET A 170 -0.85 -27.39 17.79
CA MET A 170 -1.80 -27.28 18.93
C MET A 170 -2.41 -25.87 19.04
N LYS A 171 -1.71 -24.84 18.52
CA LYS A 171 -2.20 -23.45 18.47
C LYS A 171 -3.36 -23.27 17.48
N CYS A 172 -3.53 -24.18 16.52
CA CYS A 172 -4.53 -24.09 15.47
C CYS A 172 -5.75 -24.99 15.70
N VAL A 173 -5.77 -25.79 16.78
CA VAL A 173 -6.86 -26.74 17.03
C VAL A 173 -8.23 -26.06 17.14
N ASP A 174 -8.30 -24.90 17.75
CA ASP A 174 -9.51 -24.08 17.89
C ASP A 174 -9.59 -22.92 16.90
N ASN A 175 -8.68 -22.86 15.93
CA ASN A 175 -8.62 -21.83 14.90
C ASN A 175 -8.03 -22.35 13.56
N ALA A 176 -8.39 -23.55 13.15
CA ALA A 176 -7.84 -24.20 11.96
C ALA A 176 -8.01 -23.34 10.69
N THR A 177 -9.20 -22.78 10.49
CA THR A 177 -9.49 -21.89 9.35
C THR A 177 -8.65 -20.61 9.41
N GLY A 178 -8.53 -19.99 10.57
CA GLY A 178 -7.72 -18.78 10.74
C GLY A 178 -6.23 -19.04 10.48
N CYS A 179 -5.70 -20.17 10.96
CA CYS A 179 -4.31 -20.58 10.69
C CYS A 179 -4.07 -20.80 9.20
N ILE A 180 -4.98 -21.44 8.48
CA ILE A 180 -4.88 -21.63 7.03
C ILE A 180 -4.87 -20.28 6.32
N LEU A 181 -5.81 -19.39 6.65
CA LEU A 181 -5.89 -18.06 6.03
C LEU A 181 -4.64 -17.24 6.26
N THR A 182 -4.11 -17.24 7.48
CA THR A 182 -2.87 -16.51 7.81
C THR A 182 -1.67 -17.09 7.07
N ASN A 183 -1.57 -18.42 6.93
CA ASN A 183 -0.49 -19.08 6.22
C ASN A 183 -0.55 -18.89 4.69
N ILE A 184 -1.74 -18.79 4.10
CA ILE A 184 -1.91 -18.51 2.67
C ILE A 184 -1.57 -17.05 2.36
N ALA A 185 -1.95 -16.12 3.23
CA ALA A 185 -1.69 -14.71 3.03
C ALA A 185 -0.20 -14.35 3.15
N ALA A 186 0.52 -14.96 4.08
CA ALA A 186 1.92 -14.65 4.34
C ALA A 186 2.87 -14.81 3.13
N PRO A 187 2.83 -15.91 2.34
CA PRO A 187 3.66 -16.06 1.14
C PRO A 187 3.30 -15.10 0.02
N ALA A 188 2.00 -14.81 -0.18
CA ALA A 188 1.55 -13.92 -1.24
C ALA A 188 2.15 -12.52 -1.11
N TYR A 189 2.27 -12.00 0.11
CA TYR A 189 2.90 -10.71 0.36
C TYR A 189 4.43 -10.72 0.19
N SER A 190 5.08 -11.88 0.32
CA SER A 190 6.52 -12.00 0.09
C SER A 190 6.89 -12.02 -1.39
N ASP A 191 6.05 -12.59 -2.25
CA ASP A 191 6.34 -12.72 -3.69
C ASP A 191 6.08 -11.42 -4.46
N TYR A 192 5.15 -10.59 -4.01
CA TYR A 192 4.85 -9.29 -4.67
C TYR A 192 5.97 -8.26 -4.57
N GLN A 193 6.94 -8.47 -3.69
CA GLN A 193 8.02 -7.50 -3.46
C GLN A 193 9.34 -7.86 -4.15
N LEU A 194 9.41 -9.00 -4.83
CA LEU A 194 10.63 -9.47 -5.52
C LEU A 194 10.70 -9.05 -7.00
N ARG A 195 9.76 -8.24 -7.48
CA ARG A 195 9.73 -7.75 -8.86
C ARG A 195 9.57 -6.25 -8.93
#